data_acf7ca3ad777edc2d3d0c47983b0d299
#
_entry.id   acf7ca3ad777edc2d3d0c47983b0d299
#
_cell.length_a   1.000
_cell.length_b   1.000
_cell.length_c   1.000
_cell.angle_alpha   90.00
_cell.angle_beta   90.00
_cell.angle_gamma   90.00
#
_symmetry.space_group_name_H-M   'P 1'
#
loop_
_entity.id
_entity.type
_entity.pdbx_description
1 polymer ?
#
loop_
_entity_poly.entity_id
_entity_poly.type
_entity_poly.pdbx_seq_one_letter_code
_entity_poly.pdbx_strand_id
1 'polypeptide(L)'
;MAVAVERGAVEHADSIHDAIEGADLVVLAGPLSANLETLVALDTSALVTDVTSVKQPLITHAPTRLRFVGGHPMAGREHAGPGAASGSLFRGAAWILCDDTATVEDLARMQEIAASLGANPVIMSAEHHDRVVAAISHLPYLLAVALVDLVAGNPDTVDLVSGSFRDLTRVASAESAWWPEVLAANSSSVGEALDDLIGHLETLREDIEKGDLDSVAESLERARVRRGEMAPPVAGVEVILADRPGEIGRVGHALRTSRVDVRDLQLRHAVHGGGGILTISVRAGEVETLRAALIREGFEVEESS
;
A
#
# COMPACT_ATOMS: atom_id res chain seq x y z
N MET A 1 -23.01 -8.58 0.77
CA MET A 1 -23.92 -8.56 -0.38
C MET A 1 -25.01 -7.48 -0.21
N ALA A 2 -25.89 -7.50 0.80
CA ALA A 2 -27.00 -6.53 0.94
C ALA A 2 -26.58 -5.06 0.75
N VAL A 3 -25.54 -4.58 1.41
CA VAL A 3 -25.06 -3.18 1.31
C VAL A 3 -24.61 -2.80 -0.11
N ALA A 4 -24.00 -3.72 -0.87
CA ALA A 4 -23.57 -3.44 -2.23
C ALA A 4 -24.76 -3.34 -3.19
N VAL A 5 -25.77 -4.19 -3.01
CA VAL A 5 -27.03 -4.16 -3.76
C VAL A 5 -27.83 -2.89 -3.44
N GLU A 6 -27.99 -2.54 -2.15
CA GLU A 6 -28.65 -1.30 -1.73
C GLU A 6 -28.02 -0.04 -2.32
N ARG A 7 -26.70 -0.05 -2.50
CA ARG A 7 -25.96 1.06 -3.15
C ARG A 7 -26.06 1.05 -4.67
N GLY A 8 -26.71 0.05 -5.26
CA GLY A 8 -26.79 -0.10 -6.72
C GLY A 8 -25.43 -0.39 -7.38
N ALA A 9 -24.46 -0.88 -6.59
CA ALA A 9 -23.11 -1.16 -7.09
C ALA A 9 -23.02 -2.54 -7.78
N VAL A 10 -23.90 -3.47 -7.40
CA VAL A 10 -23.96 -4.83 -7.96
C VAL A 10 -25.41 -5.32 -8.03
N GLU A 11 -25.68 -6.25 -8.92
CA GLU A 11 -26.86 -7.09 -8.93
C GLU A 11 -26.54 -8.43 -8.27
N HIS A 12 -27.51 -9.09 -7.69
CA HIS A 12 -27.35 -10.41 -7.10
C HIS A 12 -27.64 -11.47 -8.13
N ALA A 13 -26.75 -12.46 -8.25
CA ALA A 13 -26.98 -13.68 -9.01
C ALA A 13 -27.08 -14.87 -8.04
N ASP A 14 -27.95 -15.84 -8.34
CA ASP A 14 -28.18 -17.01 -7.48
C ASP A 14 -27.06 -18.06 -7.62
N SER A 15 -26.33 -18.02 -8.72
CA SER A 15 -25.19 -18.91 -8.97
C SER A 15 -24.07 -18.20 -9.73
N ILE A 16 -22.85 -18.80 -9.73
CA ILE A 16 -21.73 -18.33 -10.56
C ILE A 16 -22.12 -18.40 -12.03
N HIS A 17 -22.83 -19.42 -12.46
CA HIS A 17 -23.28 -19.58 -13.83
C HIS A 17 -24.16 -18.39 -14.27
N ASP A 18 -25.14 -18.03 -13.45
CA ASP A 18 -26.03 -16.90 -13.76
C ASP A 18 -25.26 -15.57 -13.75
N ALA A 19 -24.25 -15.44 -12.87
CA ALA A 19 -23.44 -14.23 -12.77
C ALA A 19 -22.55 -14.00 -14.02
N ILE A 20 -22.13 -15.08 -14.70
CA ILE A 20 -21.20 -14.98 -15.84
C ILE A 20 -21.89 -15.11 -17.19
N GLU A 21 -23.22 -15.39 -17.22
CA GLU A 21 -23.98 -15.50 -18.48
C GLU A 21 -23.93 -14.16 -19.23
N GLY A 22 -23.40 -14.20 -20.47
CA GLY A 22 -23.25 -13.00 -21.30
C GLY A 22 -22.19 -11.99 -20.86
N ALA A 23 -21.36 -12.32 -19.86
CA ALA A 23 -20.31 -11.43 -19.39
C ALA A 23 -19.16 -11.36 -20.40
N ASP A 24 -18.63 -10.16 -20.62
CA ASP A 24 -17.38 -9.93 -21.37
C ASP A 24 -16.13 -10.03 -20.50
N LEU A 25 -16.29 -9.79 -19.19
CA LEU A 25 -15.23 -9.80 -18.18
C LEU A 25 -15.73 -10.45 -16.89
N VAL A 26 -14.94 -11.38 -16.36
CA VAL A 26 -15.15 -11.98 -15.03
C VAL A 26 -14.00 -11.56 -14.11
N VAL A 27 -14.33 -10.95 -12.97
CA VAL A 27 -13.35 -10.52 -11.97
C VAL A 27 -13.49 -11.36 -10.71
N LEU A 28 -12.46 -12.13 -10.36
CA LEU A 28 -12.38 -12.91 -9.13
C LEU A 28 -11.89 -12.01 -8.00
N ALA A 29 -12.79 -11.59 -7.12
CA ALA A 29 -12.54 -10.63 -6.05
C ALA A 29 -12.81 -11.20 -4.64
N GLY A 30 -12.84 -12.51 -4.49
CA GLY A 30 -12.97 -13.23 -3.23
C GLY A 30 -11.63 -13.52 -2.55
N PRO A 31 -11.64 -14.26 -1.41
CA PRO A 31 -10.43 -14.83 -0.83
C PRO A 31 -9.70 -15.74 -1.82
N LEU A 32 -8.38 -15.91 -1.62
CA LEU A 32 -7.54 -16.66 -2.56
C LEU A 32 -8.02 -18.08 -2.81
N SER A 33 -8.36 -18.83 -1.74
CA SER A 33 -8.87 -20.19 -1.85
C SER A 33 -10.17 -20.27 -2.65
N ALA A 34 -11.12 -19.38 -2.37
CA ALA A 34 -12.37 -19.31 -3.10
C ALA A 34 -12.18 -18.92 -4.58
N ASN A 35 -11.24 -18.02 -4.84
CA ASN A 35 -10.89 -17.64 -6.21
C ASN A 35 -10.22 -18.78 -6.98
N LEU A 36 -9.36 -19.57 -6.33
CA LEU A 36 -8.75 -20.77 -6.92
C LEU A 36 -9.80 -21.84 -7.27
N GLU A 37 -10.69 -22.15 -6.33
CA GLU A 37 -11.79 -23.11 -6.57
C GLU A 37 -12.68 -22.62 -7.74
N THR A 38 -13.05 -21.36 -7.72
CA THR A 38 -13.89 -20.76 -8.77
C THR A 38 -13.16 -20.79 -10.12
N LEU A 39 -11.90 -20.36 -10.19
CA LEU A 39 -11.09 -20.30 -11.43
C LEU A 39 -11.01 -21.67 -12.10
N VAL A 40 -10.76 -22.73 -11.34
CA VAL A 40 -10.67 -24.10 -11.85
C VAL A 40 -12.00 -24.60 -12.39
N ALA A 41 -13.11 -24.22 -11.72
CA ALA A 41 -14.47 -24.64 -12.08
C ALA A 41 -15.10 -23.81 -13.21
N LEU A 42 -14.58 -22.62 -13.49
CA LEU A 42 -15.15 -21.71 -14.52
C LEU A 42 -15.14 -22.38 -15.90
N ASP A 43 -16.27 -22.20 -16.61
CA ASP A 43 -16.40 -22.50 -18.03
C ASP A 43 -17.03 -21.28 -18.71
N THR A 44 -16.19 -20.46 -19.35
CA THR A 44 -16.61 -19.21 -19.99
C THR A 44 -15.65 -18.83 -21.11
N SER A 45 -16.16 -18.11 -22.12
CA SER A 45 -15.35 -17.46 -23.15
C SER A 45 -14.99 -16.01 -22.79
N ALA A 46 -15.53 -15.48 -21.69
CA ALA A 46 -15.19 -14.15 -21.19
C ALA A 46 -13.70 -14.05 -20.83
N LEU A 47 -13.18 -12.83 -20.86
CA LEU A 47 -11.88 -12.55 -20.23
C LEU A 47 -12.00 -12.69 -18.73
N VAL A 48 -11.08 -13.42 -18.10
CA VAL A 48 -11.07 -13.64 -16.65
C VAL A 48 -9.86 -12.96 -16.03
N THR A 49 -10.05 -12.27 -14.95
CA THR A 49 -8.96 -11.69 -14.13
C THR A 49 -9.26 -11.85 -12.65
N ASP A 50 -8.29 -11.60 -11.82
CA ASP A 50 -8.43 -11.56 -10.36
C ASP A 50 -7.85 -10.26 -9.79
N VAL A 51 -8.02 -10.06 -8.48
CA VAL A 51 -7.47 -8.91 -7.74
C VAL A 51 -6.75 -9.32 -6.46
N THR A 52 -6.34 -10.58 -6.36
CA THR A 52 -5.66 -11.11 -5.16
C THR A 52 -4.24 -10.60 -5.01
N SER A 53 -3.70 -10.70 -3.79
CA SER A 53 -2.37 -10.19 -3.44
C SER A 53 -1.23 -11.10 -3.86
N VAL A 54 -1.47 -12.35 -4.27
CA VAL A 54 -0.47 -13.30 -4.76
C VAL A 54 -0.91 -13.89 -6.09
N LYS A 55 0.04 -14.16 -6.99
CA LYS A 55 -0.27 -14.51 -8.39
C LYS A 55 0.09 -15.94 -8.76
N GLN A 56 1.20 -16.47 -8.27
CA GLN A 56 1.69 -17.81 -8.65
C GLN A 56 0.63 -18.91 -8.49
N PRO A 57 -0.14 -19.00 -7.40
CA PRO A 57 -1.15 -20.04 -7.26
C PRO A 57 -2.22 -20.00 -8.35
N LEU A 58 -2.68 -18.78 -8.72
CA LEU A 58 -3.72 -18.63 -9.74
C LEU A 58 -3.19 -18.94 -11.13
N ILE A 59 -2.00 -18.45 -11.49
CA ILE A 59 -1.35 -18.74 -12.77
C ILE A 59 -1.09 -20.23 -12.94
N THR A 60 -0.59 -20.89 -11.88
CA THR A 60 -0.29 -22.33 -11.93
C THR A 60 -1.54 -23.19 -12.11
N HIS A 61 -2.67 -22.78 -11.56
CA HIS A 61 -3.92 -23.56 -11.59
C HIS A 61 -4.91 -23.08 -12.67
N ALA A 62 -4.61 -21.97 -13.36
CA ALA A 62 -5.49 -21.45 -14.42
C ALA A 62 -5.64 -22.48 -15.55
N PRO A 63 -6.88 -22.93 -15.86
CA PRO A 63 -7.10 -23.83 -16.97
C PRO A 63 -6.74 -23.18 -18.30
N THR A 64 -6.04 -23.88 -19.16
CA THR A 64 -5.63 -23.39 -20.50
C THR A 64 -6.79 -23.06 -21.42
N ARG A 65 -8.01 -23.49 -21.11
CA ARG A 65 -9.23 -23.14 -21.83
C ARG A 65 -9.72 -21.71 -21.54
N LEU A 66 -9.28 -21.12 -20.43
CA LEU A 66 -9.69 -19.77 -20.04
C LEU A 66 -8.76 -18.71 -20.63
N ARG A 67 -9.33 -17.59 -20.97
CA ARG A 67 -8.62 -16.35 -21.27
C ARG A 67 -8.32 -15.65 -19.93
N PHE A 68 -7.25 -16.06 -19.25
CA PHE A 68 -6.93 -15.58 -17.90
C PHE A 68 -5.74 -14.63 -17.88
N VAL A 69 -5.93 -13.47 -17.26
CA VAL A 69 -4.88 -12.49 -16.97
C VAL A 69 -4.84 -12.28 -15.46
N GLY A 70 -3.81 -12.73 -14.79
CA GLY A 70 -3.63 -12.49 -13.36
C GLY A 70 -3.49 -11.00 -13.09
N GLY A 71 -4.28 -10.48 -12.14
CA GLY A 71 -4.31 -9.06 -11.79
C GLY A 71 -4.08 -8.80 -10.31
N HIS A 72 -3.41 -7.69 -9.97
CA HIS A 72 -3.28 -7.20 -8.62
C HIS A 72 -3.24 -5.67 -8.60
N PRO A 73 -4.35 -4.98 -8.31
CA PRO A 73 -4.31 -3.56 -8.04
C PRO A 73 -3.61 -3.31 -6.70
N MET A 74 -2.50 -2.58 -6.72
CA MET A 74 -1.75 -2.17 -5.52
C MET A 74 -2.50 -1.06 -4.81
N ALA A 75 -3.73 -1.36 -4.40
CA ALA A 75 -4.67 -0.45 -3.76
C ALA A 75 -5.48 -1.21 -2.72
N GLY A 76 -5.57 -0.65 -1.51
CA GLY A 76 -6.32 -1.25 -0.42
C GLY A 76 -6.70 -0.21 0.61
N ARG A 77 -7.58 -0.60 1.53
CA ARG A 77 -7.93 0.16 2.71
C ARG A 77 -7.83 -0.73 3.94
N GLU A 78 -7.62 -0.13 5.09
CA GLU A 78 -7.54 -0.81 6.38
C GLU A 78 -8.89 -1.43 6.81
N HIS A 79 -9.99 -1.05 6.15
CA HIS A 79 -11.34 -1.55 6.42
C HIS A 79 -11.87 -2.34 5.23
N ALA A 80 -12.36 -3.54 5.51
CA ALA A 80 -12.97 -4.42 4.51
C ALA A 80 -14.46 -4.13 4.26
N GLY A 81 -14.93 -4.67 3.14
CA GLY A 81 -16.34 -4.73 2.79
C GLY A 81 -16.87 -3.55 1.98
N PRO A 82 -18.15 -3.65 1.51
CA PRO A 82 -18.76 -2.69 0.58
C PRO A 82 -18.87 -1.27 1.16
N GLY A 83 -18.83 -1.13 2.51
CA GLY A 83 -18.84 0.17 3.18
C GLY A 83 -17.62 1.01 2.92
N ALA A 84 -16.48 0.37 2.71
CA ALA A 84 -15.19 1.01 2.44
C ALA A 84 -14.93 1.26 0.94
N ALA A 85 -15.80 0.79 0.05
CA ALA A 85 -15.64 0.95 -1.39
C ALA A 85 -15.66 2.41 -1.83
N SER A 86 -14.81 2.76 -2.78
CA SER A 86 -14.72 4.10 -3.37
C SER A 86 -14.42 4.00 -4.86
N GLY A 87 -15.14 4.76 -5.69
CA GLY A 87 -14.87 4.84 -7.13
C GLY A 87 -13.51 5.45 -7.50
N SER A 88 -12.79 6.01 -6.54
CA SER A 88 -11.43 6.56 -6.74
C SER A 88 -10.33 5.65 -6.22
N LEU A 89 -10.64 4.42 -5.75
CA LEU A 89 -9.68 3.53 -5.08
C LEU A 89 -8.44 3.23 -5.95
N PHE A 90 -8.62 3.07 -7.24
CA PHE A 90 -7.56 2.67 -8.16
C PHE A 90 -6.81 3.85 -8.80
N ARG A 91 -7.26 5.10 -8.58
CA ARG A 91 -6.62 6.27 -9.21
C ARG A 91 -5.18 6.43 -8.79
N GLY A 92 -4.29 6.40 -9.79
CA GLY A 92 -2.84 6.52 -9.59
C GLY A 92 -2.17 5.28 -9.01
N ALA A 93 -2.92 4.26 -8.61
CA ALA A 93 -2.36 3.02 -8.12
C ALA A 93 -1.73 2.21 -9.25
N ALA A 94 -0.63 1.51 -8.97
CA ALA A 94 -0.14 0.49 -9.88
C ALA A 94 -1.16 -0.67 -9.93
N TRP A 95 -1.46 -1.17 -11.13
CA TRP A 95 -2.22 -2.41 -11.32
C TRP A 95 -1.34 -3.40 -12.05
N ILE A 96 -0.88 -4.41 -11.32
CA ILE A 96 0.00 -5.42 -11.89
C ILE A 96 -0.84 -6.40 -12.70
N LEU A 97 -0.35 -6.71 -13.90
CA LEU A 97 -0.95 -7.68 -14.83
C LEU A 97 0.11 -8.72 -15.18
N CYS A 98 -0.21 -9.99 -14.96
CA CYS A 98 0.73 -11.09 -15.23
C CYS A 98 0.59 -11.58 -16.67
N ASP A 99 1.74 -11.70 -17.35
CA ASP A 99 1.83 -12.09 -18.76
C ASP A 99 2.05 -13.59 -18.99
N ASP A 100 2.19 -14.38 -17.92
CA ASP A 100 2.56 -15.82 -17.97
C ASP A 100 1.60 -16.68 -18.82
N THR A 101 0.29 -16.44 -18.71
CA THR A 101 -0.75 -17.21 -19.40
C THR A 101 -1.57 -16.39 -20.37
N ALA A 102 -1.36 -15.07 -20.37
CA ALA A 102 -2.15 -14.12 -21.14
C ALA A 102 -1.75 -14.09 -22.62
N THR A 103 -2.72 -13.99 -23.50
CA THR A 103 -2.43 -13.57 -24.88
C THR A 103 -2.11 -12.08 -24.93
N VAL A 104 -1.39 -11.64 -25.96
CA VAL A 104 -1.09 -10.21 -26.15
C VAL A 104 -2.38 -9.37 -26.22
N GLU A 105 -3.43 -9.92 -26.85
CA GLU A 105 -4.73 -9.26 -26.97
C GLU A 105 -5.44 -9.12 -25.61
N ASP A 106 -5.47 -10.20 -24.81
CA ASP A 106 -6.09 -10.20 -23.48
C ASP A 106 -5.37 -9.27 -22.53
N LEU A 107 -4.03 -9.26 -22.57
CA LEU A 107 -3.20 -8.37 -21.77
C LEU A 107 -3.45 -6.90 -22.14
N ALA A 108 -3.49 -6.57 -23.44
CA ALA A 108 -3.81 -5.22 -23.92
C ALA A 108 -5.21 -4.78 -23.46
N ARG A 109 -6.19 -5.68 -23.52
CA ARG A 109 -7.54 -5.40 -23.05
C ARG A 109 -7.58 -5.10 -21.55
N MET A 110 -6.85 -5.87 -20.72
CA MET A 110 -6.76 -5.60 -19.28
C MET A 110 -6.03 -4.30 -18.98
N GLN A 111 -5.01 -3.93 -19.76
CA GLN A 111 -4.35 -2.63 -19.62
C GLN A 111 -5.33 -1.47 -19.88
N GLU A 112 -6.16 -1.56 -20.92
CA GLU A 112 -7.19 -0.56 -21.20
C GLU A 112 -8.20 -0.44 -20.05
N ILE A 113 -8.65 -1.58 -19.52
CA ILE A 113 -9.59 -1.61 -18.38
C ILE A 113 -8.97 -0.95 -17.15
N ALA A 114 -7.76 -1.35 -16.75
CA ALA A 114 -7.06 -0.75 -15.61
C ALA A 114 -6.86 0.76 -15.79
N ALA A 115 -6.43 1.20 -16.97
CA ALA A 115 -6.26 2.62 -17.30
C ALA A 115 -7.59 3.39 -17.26
N SER A 116 -8.70 2.80 -17.71
CA SER A 116 -10.02 3.42 -17.66
C SER A 116 -10.51 3.68 -16.25
N LEU A 117 -10.06 2.87 -15.28
CA LEU A 117 -10.31 3.04 -13.85
C LEU A 117 -9.33 4.03 -13.19
N GLY A 118 -8.40 4.60 -13.96
CA GLY A 118 -7.39 5.55 -13.50
C GLY A 118 -6.17 4.92 -12.86
N ALA A 119 -5.99 3.61 -12.96
CA ALA A 119 -4.80 2.89 -12.51
C ALA A 119 -3.68 2.95 -13.54
N ASN A 120 -2.46 2.67 -13.10
CA ASN A 120 -1.26 2.56 -13.94
C ASN A 120 -0.94 1.08 -14.15
N PRO A 121 -1.22 0.47 -15.32
CA PRO A 121 -0.92 -0.94 -15.56
C PRO A 121 0.59 -1.17 -15.62
N VAL A 122 1.05 -2.21 -14.93
CA VAL A 122 2.45 -2.67 -14.90
C VAL A 122 2.47 -4.16 -15.23
N ILE A 123 3.25 -4.54 -16.24
CA ILE A 123 3.34 -5.94 -16.69
C ILE A 123 4.55 -6.60 -16.06
N MET A 124 4.37 -7.80 -15.52
CA MET A 124 5.46 -8.67 -15.05
C MET A 124 4.99 -10.11 -14.92
N SER A 125 5.92 -11.05 -14.76
CA SER A 125 5.56 -12.44 -14.47
C SER A 125 5.03 -12.59 -13.05
N ALA A 126 4.22 -13.62 -12.80
CA ALA A 126 3.67 -13.93 -11.48
C ALA A 126 4.78 -14.22 -10.46
N GLU A 127 5.85 -14.92 -10.85
CA GLU A 127 7.01 -15.16 -9.99
C GLU A 127 7.70 -13.86 -9.56
N HIS A 128 7.91 -12.95 -10.52
CA HIS A 128 8.52 -11.66 -10.21
C HIS A 128 7.60 -10.81 -9.31
N HIS A 129 6.30 -10.80 -9.60
CA HIS A 129 5.29 -10.16 -8.75
C HIS A 129 5.37 -10.65 -7.30
N ASP A 130 5.29 -11.97 -7.09
CA ASP A 130 5.21 -12.55 -5.74
C ASP A 130 6.49 -12.28 -4.94
N ARG A 131 7.66 -12.26 -5.60
CA ARG A 131 8.93 -11.84 -5.00
C ARG A 131 8.95 -10.35 -4.63
N VAL A 132 8.46 -9.49 -5.52
CA VAL A 132 8.38 -8.03 -5.26
C VAL A 132 7.45 -7.75 -4.09
N VAL A 133 6.24 -8.32 -4.07
CA VAL A 133 5.27 -8.04 -2.99
C VAL A 133 5.71 -8.67 -1.66
N ALA A 134 6.48 -9.77 -1.67
CA ALA A 134 7.10 -10.29 -0.47
C ALA A 134 8.01 -9.22 0.19
N ALA A 135 8.83 -8.54 -0.59
CA ALA A 135 9.78 -7.54 -0.09
C ALA A 135 9.10 -6.21 0.32
N ILE A 136 8.10 -5.72 -0.46
CA ILE A 136 7.55 -4.37 -0.24
C ILE A 136 6.23 -4.34 0.55
N SER A 137 5.60 -5.50 0.78
CA SER A 137 4.31 -5.62 1.47
C SER A 137 4.35 -6.63 2.61
N HIS A 138 4.66 -7.89 2.31
CA HIS A 138 4.59 -8.97 3.29
C HIS A 138 5.64 -8.81 4.39
N LEU A 139 6.89 -8.60 4.03
CA LEU A 139 7.98 -8.39 4.97
C LEU A 139 7.76 -7.16 5.89
N PRO A 140 7.39 -5.97 5.38
CA PRO A 140 7.05 -4.83 6.23
C PRO A 140 5.92 -5.12 7.22
N TYR A 141 4.88 -5.86 6.81
CA TYR A 141 3.80 -6.26 7.71
C TYR A 141 4.30 -7.19 8.83
N LEU A 142 5.06 -8.23 8.48
CA LEU A 142 5.64 -9.16 9.45
C LEU A 142 6.61 -8.47 10.41
N LEU A 143 7.41 -7.53 9.92
CA LEU A 143 8.29 -6.71 10.75
C LEU A 143 7.50 -5.85 11.73
N ALA A 144 6.42 -5.22 11.26
CA ALA A 144 5.54 -4.43 12.13
C ALA A 144 4.92 -5.28 13.26
N VAL A 145 4.45 -6.50 12.92
CA VAL A 145 3.92 -7.46 13.91
C VAL A 145 5.00 -7.84 14.93
N ALA A 146 6.20 -8.23 14.45
CA ALA A 146 7.30 -8.61 15.33
C ALA A 146 7.76 -7.47 16.27
N LEU A 147 7.77 -6.22 15.77
CA LEU A 147 8.10 -5.05 16.59
C LEU A 147 7.03 -4.80 17.68
N VAL A 148 5.76 -4.97 17.37
CA VAL A 148 4.67 -4.85 18.36
C VAL A 148 4.83 -5.92 19.43
N ASP A 149 5.02 -7.18 19.05
CA ASP A 149 5.17 -8.29 19.98
C ASP A 149 6.39 -8.12 20.90
N LEU A 150 7.49 -7.59 20.36
CA LEU A 150 8.71 -7.31 21.12
C LEU A 150 8.48 -6.29 22.25
N VAL A 151 7.64 -5.27 21.98
CA VAL A 151 7.40 -4.15 22.90
C VAL A 151 6.22 -4.41 23.84
N ALA A 152 5.18 -5.10 23.37
CA ALA A 152 3.93 -5.31 24.10
C ALA A 152 4.09 -6.08 25.43
N GLY A 153 5.15 -6.86 25.56
CA GLY A 153 5.46 -7.61 26.78
C GLY A 153 6.02 -6.77 27.96
N ASN A 154 6.36 -5.49 27.73
CA ASN A 154 6.97 -4.63 28.75
C ASN A 154 6.12 -3.36 28.95
N PRO A 155 5.43 -3.22 30.12
CA PRO A 155 4.61 -2.05 30.41
C PRO A 155 5.39 -0.72 30.35
N ASP A 156 6.65 -0.71 30.74
CA ASP A 156 7.48 0.50 30.77
C ASP A 156 7.74 1.04 29.35
N THR A 157 7.71 0.17 28.34
CA THR A 157 7.93 0.58 26.94
C THR A 157 6.65 1.09 26.28
N VAL A 158 5.48 0.58 26.65
CA VAL A 158 4.19 0.95 26.05
C VAL A 158 3.88 2.43 26.27
N ASP A 159 4.17 2.96 27.47
CA ASP A 159 3.93 4.37 27.81
C ASP A 159 4.90 5.33 27.10
N LEU A 160 6.04 4.81 26.61
CA LEU A 160 7.10 5.59 25.97
C LEU A 160 7.09 5.49 24.43
N VAL A 161 6.12 4.81 23.84
CA VAL A 161 6.01 4.62 22.39
C VAL A 161 5.98 5.97 21.65
N SER A 162 7.02 6.23 20.87
CA SER A 162 7.21 7.46 20.08
C SER A 162 6.47 7.42 18.72
N GLY A 163 6.45 8.56 18.02
CA GLY A 163 5.88 8.68 16.68
C GLY A 163 6.49 7.71 15.68
N SER A 164 7.82 7.57 15.65
CA SER A 164 8.53 6.66 14.73
C SER A 164 8.13 5.19 14.90
N PHE A 165 7.94 4.74 16.15
CA PHE A 165 7.46 3.37 16.41
C PHE A 165 6.03 3.18 15.90
N ARG A 166 5.13 4.15 16.13
CA ARG A 166 3.74 4.10 15.65
C ARG A 166 3.68 4.08 14.12
N ASP A 167 4.54 4.87 13.47
CA ASP A 167 4.60 4.92 12.00
C ASP A 167 5.06 3.58 11.42
N LEU A 168 6.11 2.97 11.98
CA LEU A 168 6.62 1.67 11.54
C LEU A 168 5.64 0.52 11.81
N THR A 169 4.85 0.60 12.88
CA THR A 169 3.93 -0.47 13.29
C THR A 169 2.48 -0.24 12.88
N ARG A 170 2.16 0.87 12.23
CA ARG A 170 0.80 1.24 11.83
C ARG A 170 0.09 0.12 11.06
N VAL A 171 0.79 -0.56 10.16
CA VAL A 171 0.22 -1.63 9.34
C VAL A 171 -0.14 -2.88 10.13
N ALA A 172 0.41 -3.10 11.32
CA ALA A 172 0.04 -4.22 12.19
C ALA A 172 -1.39 -4.12 12.75
N SER A 173 -2.02 -2.94 12.67
CA SER A 173 -3.43 -2.75 13.06
C SER A 173 -4.44 -3.12 11.97
N ALA A 174 -3.99 -3.52 10.78
CA ALA A 174 -4.87 -3.94 9.69
C ALA A 174 -5.61 -5.24 10.03
N GLU A 175 -6.79 -5.43 9.44
CA GLU A 175 -7.56 -6.66 9.58
C GLU A 175 -6.75 -7.86 9.11
N SER A 176 -6.56 -8.86 9.99
CA SER A 176 -5.54 -9.91 9.83
C SER A 176 -6.09 -11.23 9.29
N ALA A 177 -7.39 -11.38 9.14
CA ALA A 177 -8.03 -12.69 8.86
C ALA A 177 -7.55 -13.38 7.56
N TRP A 178 -7.16 -12.61 6.54
CA TRP A 178 -6.72 -13.13 5.23
C TRP A 178 -5.19 -13.27 5.10
N TRP A 179 -4.42 -12.67 6.00
CA TRP A 179 -2.95 -12.70 5.95
C TRP A 179 -2.34 -14.09 6.01
N PRO A 180 -2.81 -15.03 6.87
CA PRO A 180 -2.24 -16.38 6.92
C PRO A 180 -2.29 -17.09 5.58
N GLU A 181 -3.39 -16.95 4.83
CA GLU A 181 -3.56 -17.56 3.51
C GLU A 181 -2.59 -16.96 2.48
N VAL A 182 -2.44 -15.64 2.46
CA VAL A 182 -1.52 -14.94 1.56
C VAL A 182 -0.06 -15.29 1.85
N LEU A 183 0.34 -15.29 3.12
CA LEU A 183 1.70 -15.64 3.53
C LEU A 183 2.04 -17.10 3.21
N ALA A 184 1.11 -18.03 3.45
CA ALA A 184 1.29 -19.43 3.10
C ALA A 184 1.43 -19.64 1.58
N ALA A 185 0.62 -18.92 0.80
CA ALA A 185 0.63 -18.99 -0.66
C ALA A 185 1.91 -18.40 -1.30
N ASN A 186 2.60 -17.49 -0.61
CA ASN A 186 3.86 -16.88 -1.04
C ASN A 186 5.04 -17.25 -0.12
N SER A 187 4.97 -18.39 0.56
CA SER A 187 5.91 -18.76 1.63
C SER A 187 7.37 -18.80 1.20
N SER A 188 7.68 -19.21 -0.04
CA SER A 188 9.06 -19.24 -0.55
C SER A 188 9.65 -17.83 -0.63
N SER A 189 8.96 -16.91 -1.34
CA SER A 189 9.46 -15.53 -1.49
C SER A 189 9.48 -14.76 -0.17
N VAL A 190 8.52 -15.04 0.73
CA VAL A 190 8.50 -14.46 2.08
C VAL A 190 9.66 -14.97 2.91
N GLY A 191 9.98 -16.28 2.81
CA GLY A 191 11.13 -16.88 3.48
C GLY A 191 12.44 -16.24 3.03
N GLU A 192 12.65 -16.14 1.71
CA GLU A 192 13.84 -15.49 1.14
C GLU A 192 13.98 -14.03 1.62
N ALA A 193 12.89 -13.26 1.59
CA ALA A 193 12.90 -11.87 2.05
C ALA A 193 13.20 -11.74 3.56
N LEU A 194 12.72 -12.68 4.38
CA LEU A 194 13.05 -12.75 5.81
C LEU A 194 14.53 -13.10 6.04
N ASP A 195 15.05 -14.08 5.30
CA ASP A 195 16.46 -14.47 5.40
C ASP A 195 17.39 -13.30 5.03
N ASP A 196 17.06 -12.56 3.97
CA ASP A 196 17.79 -11.36 3.56
C ASP A 196 17.76 -10.29 4.68
N LEU A 197 16.59 -10.02 5.27
CA LEU A 197 16.47 -9.07 6.37
C LEU A 197 17.28 -9.51 7.59
N ILE A 198 17.19 -10.77 7.97
CA ILE A 198 17.93 -11.35 9.10
C ILE A 198 19.43 -11.15 8.88
N GLY A 199 19.94 -11.47 7.68
CA GLY A 199 21.35 -11.28 7.35
C GLY A 199 21.80 -9.81 7.45
N HIS A 200 20.97 -8.86 7.01
CA HIS A 200 21.26 -7.43 7.19
C HIS A 200 21.28 -7.01 8.67
N LEU A 201 20.33 -7.50 9.46
CA LEU A 201 20.29 -7.22 10.90
C LEU A 201 21.46 -7.84 11.67
N GLU A 202 21.88 -9.04 11.29
CA GLU A 202 23.06 -9.70 11.86
C GLU A 202 24.34 -8.90 11.58
N THR A 203 24.52 -8.43 10.35
CA THR A 203 25.65 -7.56 9.98
C THR A 203 25.68 -6.29 10.82
N LEU A 204 24.55 -5.58 10.92
CA LEU A 204 24.43 -4.37 11.74
C LEU A 204 24.73 -4.65 13.21
N ARG A 205 24.23 -5.77 13.75
CA ARG A 205 24.49 -6.18 15.12
C ARG A 205 25.99 -6.40 15.35
N GLU A 206 26.64 -7.14 14.43
CA GLU A 206 28.08 -7.40 14.55
C GLU A 206 28.92 -6.13 14.52
N ASP A 207 28.61 -5.19 13.62
CA ASP A 207 29.31 -3.92 13.53
C ASP A 207 29.16 -3.10 14.83
N ILE A 208 27.95 -3.07 15.39
CA ILE A 208 27.67 -2.40 16.67
C ILE A 208 28.46 -3.07 17.81
N GLU A 209 28.43 -4.40 17.92
CA GLU A 209 29.12 -5.16 18.97
C GLU A 209 30.66 -5.00 18.89
N LYS A 210 31.21 -4.89 17.69
CA LYS A 210 32.63 -4.65 17.46
C LYS A 210 33.03 -3.19 17.69
N GLY A 211 32.05 -2.27 17.78
CA GLY A 211 32.30 -0.82 17.87
C GLY A 211 32.80 -0.22 16.55
N ASP A 212 32.54 -0.86 15.42
CA ASP A 212 32.87 -0.37 14.09
C ASP A 212 31.87 0.71 13.64
N LEU A 213 32.07 1.91 14.20
CA LEU A 213 31.16 3.04 13.94
C LEU A 213 31.21 3.52 12.50
N ASP A 214 32.30 3.30 11.79
CA ASP A 214 32.44 3.71 10.39
C ASP A 214 31.55 2.84 9.50
N SER A 215 31.57 1.52 9.66
CA SER A 215 30.68 0.59 8.95
C SER A 215 29.20 0.85 9.25
N VAL A 216 28.86 1.14 10.52
CA VAL A 216 27.50 1.54 10.89
C VAL A 216 27.10 2.82 10.18
N ALA A 217 27.93 3.87 10.22
CA ALA A 217 27.64 5.15 9.58
C ALA A 217 27.46 5.01 8.07
N GLU A 218 28.30 4.22 7.40
CA GLU A 218 28.16 3.92 5.97
C GLU A 218 26.83 3.21 5.66
N SER A 219 26.38 2.29 6.50
CA SER A 219 25.13 1.56 6.31
C SER A 219 23.92 2.50 6.43
N LEU A 220 23.94 3.40 7.43
CA LEU A 220 22.89 4.41 7.61
C LEU A 220 22.85 5.38 6.42
N GLU A 221 24.02 5.86 5.96
CA GLU A 221 24.08 6.79 4.82
C GLU A 221 23.63 6.13 3.51
N ARG A 222 24.04 4.89 3.25
CA ARG A 222 23.51 4.12 2.10
C ARG A 222 22.01 4.01 2.10
N ALA A 223 21.41 3.72 3.26
CA ALA A 223 19.95 3.62 3.41
C ALA A 223 19.28 4.98 3.15
N ARG A 224 19.84 6.06 3.70
CA ARG A 224 19.35 7.43 3.48
C ARG A 224 19.32 7.81 2.00
N VAL A 225 20.43 7.56 1.28
CA VAL A 225 20.55 7.86 -0.16
C VAL A 225 19.52 7.05 -0.94
N ARG A 226 19.48 5.73 -0.75
CA ARG A 226 18.52 4.85 -1.45
C ARG A 226 17.06 5.22 -1.15
N ARG A 227 16.75 5.62 0.08
CA ARG A 227 15.40 6.09 0.43
C ARG A 227 15.01 7.34 -0.36
N GLY A 228 15.98 8.26 -0.58
CA GLY A 228 15.78 9.44 -1.43
C GLY A 228 15.50 9.09 -2.90
N GLU A 229 16.09 8.00 -3.42
CA GLU A 229 15.86 7.52 -4.78
C GLU A 229 14.48 6.86 -4.97
N MET A 230 13.92 6.26 -3.91
CA MET A 230 12.63 5.56 -3.94
C MET A 230 11.41 6.51 -3.98
N ALA A 231 11.60 7.77 -3.66
CA ALA A 231 10.53 8.76 -3.66
C ALA A 231 10.94 9.96 -4.53
N PRO A 232 10.00 10.61 -5.24
CA PRO A 232 10.28 11.91 -5.84
C PRO A 232 10.87 12.84 -4.77
N PRO A 233 11.80 13.72 -5.11
CA PRO A 233 12.34 14.67 -4.14
C PRO A 233 11.20 15.54 -3.62
N VAL A 234 10.78 15.23 -2.39
CA VAL A 234 9.82 16.01 -1.64
C VAL A 234 10.54 16.75 -0.53
N ALA A 235 10.08 17.92 -0.21
CA ALA A 235 10.54 18.68 0.94
C ALA A 235 9.34 18.96 1.85
N GLY A 236 9.56 18.83 3.15
CA GLY A 236 8.55 19.05 4.17
C GLY A 236 8.52 20.53 4.59
N VAL A 237 7.31 21.03 4.80
CA VAL A 237 7.06 22.32 5.45
C VAL A 237 6.31 22.02 6.72
N GLU A 238 6.88 22.34 7.88
CA GLU A 238 6.24 22.14 9.18
C GLU A 238 5.44 23.38 9.58
N VAL A 239 4.19 23.15 9.95
CA VAL A 239 3.23 24.20 10.36
C VAL A 239 2.79 23.91 11.78
N ILE A 240 2.98 24.88 12.66
CA ILE A 240 2.49 24.79 14.03
C ILE A 240 0.99 25.15 14.02
N LEU A 241 0.16 24.18 14.39
CA LEU A 241 -1.29 24.35 14.48
C LEU A 241 -1.69 24.61 15.93
N ALA A 242 -2.48 25.65 16.14
CA ALA A 242 -3.12 25.88 17.43
C ALA A 242 -4.27 24.86 17.63
N ASP A 243 -4.53 24.48 18.88
CA ASP A 243 -5.65 23.60 19.22
C ASP A 243 -6.97 24.36 19.19
N ARG A 244 -7.41 24.74 17.99
CA ARG A 244 -8.64 25.48 17.75
C ARG A 244 -9.39 24.93 16.53
N PRO A 245 -10.73 24.89 16.58
CA PRO A 245 -11.53 24.51 15.42
C PRO A 245 -11.24 25.44 14.21
N GLY A 246 -11.08 24.84 13.03
CA GLY A 246 -10.89 25.58 11.78
C GLY A 246 -9.45 25.74 11.31
N GLU A 247 -8.43 25.44 12.13
CA GLU A 247 -7.01 25.58 11.73
C GLU A 247 -6.66 24.79 10.46
N ILE A 248 -7.11 23.54 10.35
CA ILE A 248 -6.93 22.75 9.11
C ILE A 248 -7.63 23.40 7.90
N GLY A 249 -8.77 24.04 8.11
CA GLY A 249 -9.46 24.77 7.05
C GLY A 249 -8.65 25.97 6.52
N ARG A 250 -7.92 26.68 7.40
CA ARG A 250 -7.00 27.75 7.02
C ARG A 250 -5.79 27.22 6.24
N VAL A 251 -5.22 26.08 6.66
CA VAL A 251 -4.18 25.38 5.87
C VAL A 251 -4.72 25.01 4.49
N GLY A 252 -5.92 24.43 4.42
CA GLY A 252 -6.59 24.12 3.15
C GLY A 252 -6.77 25.35 2.24
N HIS A 253 -7.00 26.55 2.82
CA HIS A 253 -7.03 27.79 2.07
C HIS A 253 -5.66 28.16 1.50
N ALA A 254 -4.59 28.06 2.30
CA ALA A 254 -3.22 28.29 1.85
C ALA A 254 -2.82 27.34 0.71
N LEU A 255 -3.14 26.04 0.84
CA LEU A 255 -2.90 25.04 -0.20
C LEU A 255 -3.63 25.36 -1.50
N ARG A 256 -4.89 25.75 -1.41
CA ARG A 256 -5.69 26.13 -2.59
C ARG A 256 -5.13 27.36 -3.29
N THR A 257 -4.67 28.36 -2.55
CA THR A 257 -4.13 29.62 -3.10
C THR A 257 -2.73 29.45 -3.67
N SER A 258 -1.90 28.62 -3.07
CA SER A 258 -0.54 28.32 -3.54
C SER A 258 -0.53 27.41 -4.79
N ARG A 259 -1.56 26.58 -4.97
CA ARG A 259 -1.66 25.58 -6.05
C ARG A 259 -0.49 24.58 -6.08
N VAL A 260 0.19 24.39 -4.96
CA VAL A 260 1.26 23.38 -4.85
C VAL A 260 0.70 21.97 -4.93
N ASP A 261 1.53 21.04 -5.43
CA ASP A 261 1.19 19.63 -5.53
C ASP A 261 1.55 18.90 -4.23
N VAL A 262 0.57 18.78 -3.33
CA VAL A 262 0.74 18.10 -2.04
C VAL A 262 0.96 16.61 -2.25
N ARG A 263 2.04 16.07 -1.69
CA ARG A 263 2.44 14.67 -1.78
C ARG A 263 2.06 13.88 -0.54
N ASP A 264 2.15 14.51 0.63
CA ASP A 264 1.81 13.89 1.90
C ASP A 264 1.41 14.96 2.93
N LEU A 265 0.61 14.54 3.92
CA LEU A 265 0.17 15.34 5.05
C LEU A 265 0.26 14.48 6.32
N GLN A 266 1.13 14.88 7.24
CA GLN A 266 1.29 14.19 8.52
C GLN A 266 0.98 15.14 9.67
N LEU A 267 -0.04 14.81 10.47
CA LEU A 267 -0.41 15.58 11.66
C LEU A 267 0.07 14.84 12.92
N ARG A 268 0.99 15.45 13.66
CA ARG A 268 1.40 15.02 14.99
C ARG A 268 0.71 15.88 16.03
N HIS A 269 -0.17 15.29 16.82
CA HIS A 269 -0.89 15.97 17.89
C HIS A 269 -0.11 15.85 19.20
N ALA A 270 -0.07 16.92 20.00
CA ALA A 270 0.50 16.86 21.34
C ALA A 270 -0.38 15.99 22.25
N VAL A 271 0.24 15.04 22.97
CA VAL A 271 -0.47 14.03 23.80
C VAL A 271 -1.26 14.65 24.96
N HIS A 272 -0.89 15.86 25.37
CA HIS A 272 -1.47 16.54 26.55
C HIS A 272 -2.20 17.86 26.21
N GLY A 273 -2.62 18.06 24.95
CA GLY A 273 -3.20 19.32 24.48
C GLY A 273 -2.14 20.38 24.12
N GLY A 274 -2.54 21.47 23.43
CA GLY A 274 -1.63 22.55 23.08
C GLY A 274 -1.32 22.67 21.60
N GLY A 275 -2.07 22.00 20.74
CA GLY A 275 -1.90 22.08 19.29
C GLY A 275 -1.18 20.87 18.67
N GLY A 276 -0.69 21.04 17.46
CA GLY A 276 -0.01 19.98 16.70
C GLY A 276 0.95 20.55 15.68
N ILE A 277 1.80 19.69 15.15
CA ILE A 277 2.66 20.01 14.01
C ILE A 277 2.10 19.29 12.79
N LEU A 278 1.76 20.03 11.75
CA LEU A 278 1.39 19.50 10.47
C LEU A 278 2.58 19.60 9.52
N THR A 279 3.12 18.45 9.12
CA THR A 279 4.14 18.37 8.07
C THR A 279 3.44 18.21 6.72
N ILE A 280 3.68 19.13 5.82
CA ILE A 280 3.13 19.15 4.45
C ILE A 280 4.27 18.87 3.49
N SER A 281 4.27 17.70 2.85
CA SER A 281 5.27 17.35 1.85
C SER A 281 4.82 17.80 0.46
N VAL A 282 5.68 18.56 -0.21
CA VAL A 282 5.50 19.06 -1.59
C VAL A 282 6.73 18.78 -2.42
N ARG A 283 6.69 19.05 -3.71
CA ARG A 283 7.91 18.99 -4.53
C ARG A 283 8.92 20.01 -4.01
N ALA A 284 10.22 19.66 -4.01
CA ALA A 284 11.27 20.51 -3.49
C ALA A 284 11.25 21.95 -4.06
N GLY A 285 10.91 22.11 -5.34
CA GLY A 285 10.78 23.43 -5.98
C GLY A 285 9.53 24.25 -5.57
N GLU A 286 8.60 23.66 -4.81
CA GLU A 286 7.33 24.31 -4.41
C GLU A 286 7.32 24.76 -2.95
N VAL A 287 8.36 24.44 -2.17
CA VAL A 287 8.48 24.75 -0.73
C VAL A 287 8.27 26.23 -0.44
N GLU A 288 9.00 27.10 -1.11
CA GLU A 288 8.92 28.54 -0.88
C GLU A 288 7.53 29.10 -1.23
N THR A 289 6.89 28.57 -2.27
CA THR A 289 5.52 28.95 -2.66
C THR A 289 4.53 28.58 -1.58
N LEU A 290 4.64 27.38 -1.02
CA LEU A 290 3.80 26.92 0.08
C LEU A 290 4.07 27.73 1.34
N ARG A 291 5.33 27.89 1.72
CA ARG A 291 5.75 28.66 2.89
C ARG A 291 5.18 30.07 2.88
N ALA A 292 5.33 30.78 1.76
CA ALA A 292 4.79 32.13 1.61
C ALA A 292 3.26 32.17 1.72
N ALA A 293 2.56 31.12 1.28
CA ALA A 293 1.10 31.06 1.40
C ALA A 293 0.68 30.82 2.85
N LEU A 294 1.35 29.94 3.58
CA LEU A 294 1.09 29.63 4.99
C LEU A 294 1.37 30.85 5.90
N ILE A 295 2.50 31.54 5.68
CA ILE A 295 2.83 32.76 6.40
C ILE A 295 1.78 33.85 6.18
N ARG A 296 1.25 34.03 4.95
CA ARG A 296 0.16 34.97 4.66
C ARG A 296 -1.12 34.66 5.42
N GLU A 297 -1.38 33.36 5.68
CA GLU A 297 -2.50 32.94 6.52
C GLU A 297 -2.19 33.05 8.03
N GLY A 298 -1.00 33.54 8.39
CA GLY A 298 -0.59 33.79 9.77
C GLY A 298 -0.12 32.54 10.52
N PHE A 299 0.34 31.52 9.80
CA PHE A 299 0.96 30.38 10.42
C PHE A 299 2.45 30.62 10.71
N GLU A 300 2.90 30.03 11.80
CA GLU A 300 4.33 29.83 12.08
C GLU A 300 4.80 28.59 11.32
N VAL A 301 5.87 28.76 10.52
CA VAL A 301 6.33 27.74 9.58
C VAL A 301 7.82 27.51 9.79
N GLU A 302 8.19 26.25 10.02
CA GLU A 302 9.57 25.81 10.13
C GLU A 302 9.98 24.98 8.90
N GLU A 303 11.28 24.93 8.61
CA GLU A 303 11.79 23.99 7.62
C GLU A 303 11.94 22.63 8.26
N SER A 304 11.35 21.61 7.63
CA SER A 304 11.63 20.22 8.01
C SER A 304 13.06 19.89 7.62
N SER A 305 13.82 19.46 8.60
CA SER A 305 15.25 19.06 8.45
C SER A 305 15.41 17.83 7.57
#